data_66dac3aba7d67ba0744062bd1a2b6cd3
#
_entry.id   66dac3aba7d67ba0744062bd1a2b6cd3
#
_cell.length_a   1.000
_cell.length_b   1.000
_cell.length_c   1.000
_cell.angle_alpha   90.00
_cell.angle_beta   90.00
_cell.angle_gamma   90.00
#
_symmetry.space_group_name_H-M   'P 1'
#
loop_
_entity.id
_entity.type
_entity.pdbx_description
1 polymer ?
#
loop_
_entity_poly.entity_id
_entity_poly.type
_entity_poly.pdbx_seq_one_letter_code
_entity_poly.pdbx_strand_id
1 'polypeptide(L)'
;SSSRMILVLGGIALLCGMLIVLADELSRPFVEANRRHAIETLARQVVPASTVTITPYVLAGDRLVADTSPDIKGQRLLAAYDAGGELVGVAAEAAARGYADLVHLVYGYDPVRETITGFAVVKMAETPGLGDKILTDKGFLANFPNLDARLSADGAALANPIVTVGHGKKTDPWQIDAIAGATVTSRAVGAALNQGAGKLLPQLRRHLETLRRNKP
;
A
#
# COMPACT_ATOMS: atom_id res chain seq x y z
N SER A 1 -10.41 -18.66 51.68
CA SER A 1 -10.67 -19.92 51.01
C SER A 1 -10.38 -19.80 49.53
N SER A 2 -9.67 -20.74 48.96
CA SER A 2 -9.17 -20.75 47.56
C SER A 2 -10.29 -20.52 46.54
N SER A 3 -11.49 -21.04 46.79
CA SER A 3 -12.66 -20.86 45.90
C SER A 3 -13.08 -19.41 45.76
N ARG A 4 -13.03 -18.61 46.83
CA ARG A 4 -13.34 -17.18 46.79
C ARG A 4 -12.30 -16.41 45.97
N MET A 5 -11.03 -16.74 46.10
CA MET A 5 -9.94 -16.13 45.27
C MET A 5 -10.12 -16.44 43.81
N ILE A 6 -10.42 -17.68 43.44
CA ILE A 6 -10.66 -18.08 42.05
C ILE A 6 -11.84 -17.34 41.47
N LEU A 7 -12.93 -17.19 42.22
CA LEU A 7 -14.15 -16.50 41.79
C LEU A 7 -13.90 -14.99 41.57
N VAL A 8 -13.17 -14.35 42.48
CA VAL A 8 -12.82 -12.94 42.37
C VAL A 8 -11.87 -12.70 41.20
N LEU A 9 -10.79 -13.47 41.10
CA LEU A 9 -9.82 -13.36 40.01
C LEU A 9 -10.47 -13.64 38.64
N GLY A 10 -11.29 -14.70 38.57
CA GLY A 10 -12.04 -15.05 37.36
C GLY A 10 -13.04 -13.99 36.98
N GLY A 11 -13.74 -13.39 37.93
CA GLY A 11 -14.68 -12.29 37.72
C GLY A 11 -13.98 -11.03 37.19
N ILE A 12 -12.84 -10.66 37.78
CA ILE A 12 -12.04 -9.51 37.33
C ILE A 12 -11.49 -9.78 35.92
N ALA A 13 -10.94 -10.96 35.66
CA ALA A 13 -10.42 -11.31 34.35
C ALA A 13 -11.51 -11.27 33.26
N LEU A 14 -12.70 -11.81 33.57
CA LEU A 14 -13.85 -11.76 32.69
C LEU A 14 -14.27 -10.33 32.39
N LEU A 15 -14.39 -9.49 33.41
CA LEU A 15 -14.76 -8.08 33.29
C LEU A 15 -13.73 -7.32 32.43
N CYS A 16 -12.45 -7.49 32.72
CA CYS A 16 -11.39 -6.84 31.94
C CYS A 16 -11.40 -7.31 30.48
N GLY A 17 -11.54 -8.62 30.23
CA GLY A 17 -11.66 -9.16 28.88
C GLY A 17 -12.85 -8.58 28.12
N MET A 18 -14.01 -8.51 28.77
CA MET A 18 -15.21 -7.92 28.19
C MET A 18 -15.04 -6.42 27.86
N LEU A 19 -14.42 -5.66 28.74
CA LEU A 19 -14.13 -4.23 28.53
C LEU A 19 -13.17 -4.01 27.36
N ILE A 20 -12.16 -4.87 27.21
CA ILE A 20 -11.20 -4.79 26.08
C ILE A 20 -11.93 -5.05 24.76
N VAL A 21 -12.72 -6.12 24.68
CA VAL A 21 -13.50 -6.45 23.48
C VAL A 21 -14.48 -5.32 23.13
N LEU A 22 -15.19 -4.80 24.13
CA LEU A 22 -16.11 -3.69 23.92
C LEU A 22 -15.40 -2.43 23.42
N ALA A 23 -14.26 -2.09 23.98
CA ALA A 23 -13.46 -0.95 23.55
C ALA A 23 -12.95 -1.13 22.10
N ASP A 24 -12.51 -2.34 21.73
CA ASP A 24 -12.08 -2.67 20.36
C ASP A 24 -13.24 -2.52 19.37
N GLU A 25 -14.39 -3.13 19.65
CA GLU A 25 -15.57 -3.05 18.77
C GLU A 25 -16.07 -1.61 18.59
N LEU A 26 -16.11 -0.80 19.66
CA LEU A 26 -16.53 0.60 19.59
C LEU A 26 -15.51 1.49 18.86
N SER A 27 -14.22 1.18 18.95
CA SER A 27 -13.14 1.94 18.32
C SER A 27 -12.97 1.59 16.84
N ARG A 28 -13.26 0.37 16.44
CA ARG A 28 -13.01 -0.17 15.09
C ARG A 28 -13.51 0.73 13.96
N PRO A 29 -14.76 1.23 13.95
CA PRO A 29 -15.26 2.08 12.87
C PRO A 29 -14.47 3.40 12.74
N PHE A 30 -14.07 3.99 13.86
CA PHE A 30 -13.27 5.22 13.87
C PHE A 30 -11.83 4.99 13.36
N VAL A 31 -11.22 3.89 13.75
CA VAL A 31 -9.89 3.49 13.29
C VAL A 31 -9.90 3.23 11.79
N GLU A 32 -10.90 2.53 11.28
CA GLU A 32 -11.04 2.25 9.85
C GLU A 32 -11.29 3.51 9.02
N ALA A 33 -12.16 4.42 9.50
CA ALA A 33 -12.40 5.70 8.85
C ALA A 33 -11.12 6.56 8.78
N ASN A 34 -10.40 6.69 9.89
CA ASN A 34 -9.14 7.43 9.96
C ASN A 34 -8.08 6.80 9.03
N ARG A 35 -7.99 5.46 8.98
CA ARG A 35 -7.08 4.76 8.08
C ARG A 35 -7.39 5.05 6.61
N ARG A 36 -8.68 5.04 6.21
CA ARG A 36 -9.09 5.38 4.84
C ARG A 36 -8.68 6.79 4.47
N HIS A 37 -8.97 7.78 5.32
CA HIS A 37 -8.55 9.17 5.10
C HIS A 37 -7.02 9.32 4.98
N ALA A 38 -6.26 8.61 5.83
CA ALA A 38 -4.81 8.59 5.73
C ALA A 38 -4.31 8.04 4.39
N ILE A 39 -4.90 6.93 3.93
CA ILE A 39 -4.57 6.29 2.65
C ILE A 39 -4.88 7.22 1.47
N GLU A 40 -6.06 7.88 1.45
CA GLU A 40 -6.42 8.85 0.41
C GLU A 40 -5.47 10.05 0.38
N THR A 41 -5.10 10.57 1.55
CA THR A 41 -4.13 11.67 1.66
C THR A 41 -2.76 11.26 1.13
N LEU A 42 -2.29 10.07 1.47
CA LEU A 42 -1.02 9.53 0.99
C LEU A 42 -1.06 9.19 -0.51
N ALA A 43 -2.21 8.71 -1.00
CA ALA A 43 -2.40 8.45 -2.43
C ALA A 43 -2.17 9.71 -3.27
N ARG A 44 -2.62 10.88 -2.80
CA ARG A 44 -2.36 12.17 -3.49
C ARG A 44 -0.88 12.52 -3.63
N GLN A 45 -0.02 11.99 -2.76
CA GLN A 45 1.42 12.23 -2.83
C GLN A 45 2.13 11.36 -3.87
N VAL A 46 1.51 10.25 -4.23
CA VAL A 46 2.13 9.23 -5.12
C VAL A 46 1.50 9.18 -6.52
N VAL A 47 0.37 9.86 -6.74
CA VAL A 47 -0.24 10.02 -8.06
C VAL A 47 0.20 11.33 -8.71
N PRO A 48 0.02 11.50 -10.05
CA PRO A 48 0.40 12.74 -10.74
C PRO A 48 -0.24 13.99 -10.13
N ALA A 49 0.49 15.10 -10.13
CA ALA A 49 0.03 16.39 -9.59
C ALA A 49 -1.19 16.99 -10.33
N SER A 50 -1.49 16.50 -11.54
CA SER A 50 -2.70 16.85 -12.31
C SER A 50 -3.97 16.24 -11.74
N THR A 51 -3.88 15.36 -10.73
CA THR A 51 -5.03 14.67 -10.12
C THR A 51 -5.93 15.66 -9.39
N VAL A 52 -7.20 15.70 -9.80
CA VAL A 52 -8.26 16.49 -9.17
C VAL A 52 -9.14 15.58 -8.29
N THR A 53 -9.55 14.45 -8.83
CA THR A 53 -10.46 13.51 -8.16
C THR A 53 -9.78 12.17 -7.93
N ILE A 54 -10.03 11.56 -6.77
CA ILE A 54 -9.64 10.19 -6.45
C ILE A 54 -10.90 9.40 -6.11
N THR A 55 -11.10 8.29 -6.81
CA THR A 55 -12.25 7.41 -6.63
C THR A 55 -11.79 6.03 -6.14
N PRO A 56 -12.31 5.55 -5.01
CA PRO A 56 -11.96 4.24 -4.48
C PRO A 56 -12.71 3.11 -5.19
N TYR A 57 -11.98 2.04 -5.52
CA TYR A 57 -12.49 0.80 -6.12
C TYR A 57 -11.94 -0.43 -5.40
N VAL A 58 -12.66 -1.53 -5.55
CA VAL A 58 -12.24 -2.87 -5.10
C VAL A 58 -12.25 -3.82 -6.28
N LEU A 59 -11.14 -4.52 -6.48
CA LEU A 59 -11.05 -5.69 -7.35
C LEU A 59 -11.50 -6.94 -6.57
N ALA A 60 -12.74 -7.33 -6.76
CA ALA A 60 -13.34 -8.51 -6.16
C ALA A 60 -13.32 -9.67 -7.16
N GLY A 61 -12.26 -10.48 -7.13
CA GLY A 61 -11.99 -11.48 -8.17
C GLY A 61 -11.74 -10.82 -9.53
N ASP A 62 -12.54 -11.13 -10.53
CA ASP A 62 -12.45 -10.55 -11.88
C ASP A 62 -13.44 -9.37 -12.10
N ARG A 63 -13.91 -8.72 -11.03
CA ARG A 63 -14.88 -7.61 -11.10
C ARG A 63 -14.32 -6.38 -10.40
N LEU A 64 -14.40 -5.25 -11.09
CA LEU A 64 -14.10 -3.94 -10.52
C LEU A 64 -15.42 -3.33 -10.01
N VAL A 65 -15.49 -3.01 -8.72
CA VAL A 65 -16.66 -2.39 -8.08
C VAL A 65 -16.24 -1.15 -7.31
N ALA A 66 -17.13 -0.17 -7.18
CA ALA A 66 -16.88 0.99 -6.32
C ALA A 66 -16.74 0.55 -4.85
N ASP A 67 -15.78 1.10 -4.12
CA ASP A 67 -15.57 0.79 -2.69
C ASP A 67 -16.54 1.59 -1.83
N THR A 68 -17.79 1.16 -1.81
CA THR A 68 -18.89 1.81 -1.07
C THR A 68 -19.13 1.18 0.29
N SER A 69 -18.57 0.00 0.57
CA SER A 69 -18.73 -0.72 1.83
C SER A 69 -17.44 -1.40 2.29
N PRO A 70 -17.15 -1.39 3.61
CA PRO A 70 -16.00 -2.10 4.17
C PRO A 70 -16.06 -3.63 3.97
N ASP A 71 -17.26 -4.18 3.77
CA ASP A 71 -17.48 -5.63 3.65
C ASP A 71 -17.08 -6.21 2.30
N ILE A 72 -16.84 -5.35 1.28
CA ILE A 72 -16.40 -5.81 -0.05
C ILE A 72 -14.98 -6.36 0.07
N LYS A 73 -14.86 -7.69 -0.08
CA LYS A 73 -13.57 -8.38 -0.06
C LYS A 73 -12.90 -8.28 -1.42
N GLY A 74 -11.64 -7.86 -1.43
CA GLY A 74 -10.86 -7.74 -2.66
C GLY A 74 -9.63 -6.85 -2.47
N GLN A 75 -8.93 -6.61 -3.55
CA GLN A 75 -7.79 -5.69 -3.55
C GLN A 75 -8.28 -4.26 -3.79
N ARG A 76 -8.06 -3.39 -2.81
CA ARG A 76 -8.44 -1.98 -2.91
C ARG A 76 -7.44 -1.21 -3.76
N LEU A 77 -7.97 -0.28 -4.54
CA LEU A 77 -7.22 0.66 -5.34
C LEU A 77 -7.94 2.02 -5.38
N LEU A 78 -7.19 3.05 -5.64
CA LEU A 78 -7.65 4.43 -5.77
C LEU A 78 -7.33 4.91 -7.18
N ALA A 79 -8.35 5.14 -8.00
CA ALA A 79 -8.19 5.67 -9.35
C ALA A 79 -8.13 7.19 -9.30
N ALA A 80 -7.09 7.76 -9.89
CA ALA A 80 -6.82 9.20 -9.92
C ALA A 80 -7.19 9.78 -11.29
N TYR A 81 -8.02 10.82 -11.28
CA TYR A 81 -8.53 11.49 -12.48
C TYR A 81 -8.14 12.96 -12.47
N ASP A 82 -7.85 13.50 -13.63
CA ASP A 82 -7.60 14.92 -13.84
C ASP A 82 -8.90 15.75 -13.97
N ALA A 83 -8.77 17.05 -14.24
CA ALA A 83 -9.90 17.96 -14.42
C ALA A 83 -10.76 17.64 -15.65
N GLY A 84 -10.24 16.89 -16.63
CA GLY A 84 -10.99 16.39 -17.80
C GLY A 84 -11.68 15.06 -17.55
N GLY A 85 -11.53 14.47 -16.37
CA GLY A 85 -12.00 13.14 -16.01
C GLY A 85 -11.19 12.01 -16.67
N GLU A 86 -9.98 12.28 -17.14
CA GLU A 86 -9.10 11.24 -17.68
C GLU A 86 -8.34 10.54 -16.55
N LEU A 87 -8.19 9.21 -16.67
CA LEU A 87 -7.42 8.41 -15.71
C LEU A 87 -5.93 8.73 -15.86
N VAL A 88 -5.34 9.37 -14.85
CA VAL A 88 -3.92 9.78 -14.85
C VAL A 88 -3.04 8.91 -13.94
N GLY A 89 -3.63 8.13 -13.06
CA GLY A 89 -2.88 7.26 -12.18
C GLY A 89 -3.75 6.32 -11.37
N VAL A 90 -3.12 5.35 -10.74
CA VAL A 90 -3.75 4.45 -9.77
C VAL A 90 -2.85 4.35 -8.55
N ALA A 91 -3.43 4.44 -7.35
CA ALA A 91 -2.71 4.16 -6.12
C ALA A 91 -3.24 2.89 -5.47
N ALA A 92 -2.36 2.11 -4.83
CA ALA A 92 -2.74 0.90 -4.12
C ALA A 92 -1.85 0.65 -2.90
N GLU A 93 -2.37 -0.09 -1.93
CA GLU A 93 -1.63 -0.49 -0.76
C GLU A 93 -0.77 -1.74 -1.03
N ALA A 94 0.39 -1.78 -0.39
CA ALA A 94 1.24 -2.96 -0.33
C ALA A 94 1.94 -3.02 1.03
N ALA A 95 2.38 -4.21 1.43
CA ALA A 95 3.15 -4.40 2.64
C ALA A 95 4.14 -5.54 2.49
N ALA A 96 5.29 -5.42 3.16
CA ALA A 96 6.24 -6.51 3.29
C ALA A 96 6.98 -6.41 4.62
N ARG A 97 7.60 -7.51 5.03
CA ARG A 97 8.36 -7.60 6.28
C ARG A 97 9.61 -6.74 6.21
N GLY A 98 9.69 -5.75 7.11
CA GLY A 98 10.88 -4.95 7.37
C GLY A 98 11.80 -5.60 8.39
N TYR A 99 12.63 -4.78 9.03
CA TYR A 99 13.52 -5.24 10.10
C TYR A 99 12.75 -5.53 11.40
N ALA A 100 11.98 -4.57 11.88
CA ALA A 100 11.23 -4.70 13.14
C ALA A 100 9.82 -5.26 12.91
N ASP A 101 9.07 -4.72 11.94
CA ASP A 101 7.68 -5.09 11.66
C ASP A 101 7.37 -4.97 10.16
N LEU A 102 6.09 -5.11 9.80
CA LEU A 102 5.62 -4.87 8.44
C LEU A 102 5.75 -3.38 8.09
N VAL A 103 6.31 -3.11 6.92
CA VAL A 103 6.28 -1.79 6.29
C VAL A 103 5.05 -1.75 5.39
N HIS A 104 4.04 -0.97 5.80
CA HIS A 104 2.84 -0.73 5.02
C HIS A 104 2.99 0.55 4.22
N LEU A 105 2.76 0.49 2.95
CA LEU A 105 2.89 1.64 2.04
C LEU A 105 1.73 1.73 1.06
N VAL A 106 1.54 2.93 0.52
CA VAL A 106 0.75 3.19 -0.69
C VAL A 106 1.73 3.52 -1.80
N TYR A 107 1.55 2.95 -2.97
CA TYR A 107 2.34 3.26 -4.16
C TYR A 107 1.44 3.78 -5.28
N GLY A 108 1.98 4.67 -6.10
CA GLY A 108 1.34 5.16 -7.31
C GLY A 108 1.82 4.40 -8.53
N TYR A 109 0.95 4.25 -9.52
CA TYR A 109 1.22 3.63 -10.80
C TYR A 109 0.65 4.49 -11.93
N ASP A 110 1.46 4.75 -12.93
CA ASP A 110 1.06 5.42 -14.17
C ASP A 110 0.73 4.36 -15.23
N PRO A 111 -0.55 4.21 -15.62
CA PRO A 111 -0.97 3.18 -16.56
C PRO A 111 -0.59 3.48 -18.03
N VAL A 112 -0.12 4.69 -18.33
CA VAL A 112 0.35 5.08 -19.67
C VAL A 112 1.83 4.77 -19.82
N ARG A 113 2.63 5.11 -18.80
CA ARG A 113 4.08 4.86 -18.79
C ARG A 113 4.42 3.46 -18.29
N GLU A 114 3.48 2.78 -17.65
CA GLU A 114 3.66 1.48 -16.99
C GLU A 114 4.80 1.54 -15.94
N THR A 115 4.83 2.60 -15.15
CA THR A 115 5.84 2.84 -14.12
C THR A 115 5.22 3.09 -12.75
N ILE A 116 5.92 2.70 -11.69
CA ILE A 116 5.65 3.21 -10.35
C ILE A 116 6.08 4.67 -10.32
N THR A 117 5.24 5.55 -9.77
CA THR A 117 5.47 6.99 -9.69
C THR A 117 6.03 7.44 -8.36
N GLY A 118 5.88 6.62 -7.33
CA GLY A 118 6.34 6.91 -5.98
C GLY A 118 5.71 5.97 -4.96
N PHE A 119 6.09 6.13 -3.71
CA PHE A 119 5.44 5.48 -2.57
C PHE A 119 5.35 6.43 -1.38
N ALA A 120 4.41 6.17 -0.48
CA ALA A 120 4.27 6.83 0.81
C ALA A 120 4.02 5.77 1.89
N VAL A 121 4.59 5.94 3.07
CA VAL A 121 4.47 4.97 4.16
C VAL A 121 3.21 5.24 4.96
N VAL A 122 2.35 4.25 5.07
CA VAL A 122 1.13 4.28 5.90
C VAL A 122 1.47 3.97 7.35
N LYS A 123 2.29 2.94 7.57
CA LYS A 123 2.71 2.48 8.89
C LYS A 123 4.01 1.72 8.79
N MET A 124 4.92 2.01 9.70
CA MET A 124 6.14 1.23 9.94
C MET A 124 6.57 1.35 11.41
N ALA A 125 7.36 0.41 11.87
CA ALA A 125 7.94 0.40 13.22
C ALA A 125 9.47 0.19 13.16
N GLU A 126 10.10 0.76 12.13
CA GLU A 126 11.53 0.62 11.90
C GLU A 126 12.35 1.47 12.88
N THR A 127 13.62 1.12 13.06
CA THR A 127 14.52 1.82 13.98
C THR A 127 14.75 3.26 13.53
N PRO A 128 14.47 4.27 14.39
CA PRO A 128 14.74 5.67 14.10
C PRO A 128 16.22 5.93 13.76
N GLY A 129 16.47 6.77 12.77
CA GLY A 129 17.82 7.10 12.27
C GLY A 129 18.45 6.02 11.37
N LEU A 130 17.79 4.88 11.18
CA LEU A 130 18.21 3.79 10.29
C LEU A 130 17.13 3.45 9.25
N GLY A 131 16.11 2.70 9.62
CA GLY A 131 15.07 2.25 8.70
C GLY A 131 14.15 3.36 8.21
N ASP A 132 13.93 4.39 9.01
CA ASP A 132 13.16 5.59 8.66
C ASP A 132 13.81 6.46 7.59
N LYS A 133 15.10 6.25 7.26
CA LYS A 133 15.78 6.91 6.13
C LYS A 133 15.09 6.68 4.79
N ILE A 134 14.31 5.62 4.64
CA ILE A 134 13.50 5.41 3.42
C ILE A 134 12.55 6.57 3.13
N LEU A 135 12.21 7.39 4.12
CA LEU A 135 11.33 8.57 3.99
C LEU A 135 12.05 9.84 3.55
N THR A 136 13.37 9.93 3.76
CA THR A 136 14.12 11.19 3.64
C THR A 136 15.35 11.10 2.76
N ASP A 137 15.88 9.91 2.51
CA ASP A 137 17.05 9.73 1.67
C ASP A 137 16.73 10.01 0.20
N LYS A 138 17.28 11.10 -0.32
CA LYS A 138 17.00 11.59 -1.69
C LYS A 138 17.44 10.59 -2.76
N GLY A 139 18.56 9.89 -2.54
CA GLY A 139 19.07 8.87 -3.47
C GLY A 139 18.12 7.70 -3.57
N PHE A 140 17.59 7.26 -2.43
CA PHE A 140 16.58 6.20 -2.39
C PHE A 140 15.26 6.63 -3.04
N LEU A 141 14.76 7.80 -2.67
CA LEU A 141 13.51 8.32 -3.22
C LEU A 141 13.58 8.56 -4.74
N ALA A 142 14.75 8.88 -5.28
CA ALA A 142 14.96 9.04 -6.71
C ALA A 142 14.80 7.75 -7.54
N ASN A 143 14.75 6.56 -6.90
CA ASN A 143 14.50 5.32 -7.62
C ASN A 143 13.07 5.20 -8.19
N PHE A 144 12.10 5.89 -7.58
CA PHE A 144 10.67 5.56 -7.79
C PHE A 144 9.97 6.31 -8.92
N PRO A 145 10.26 7.59 -9.24
CA PRO A 145 9.46 8.36 -10.22
C PRO A 145 9.33 7.73 -11.61
N ASN A 146 10.19 6.78 -11.97
CA ASN A 146 10.16 6.05 -13.23
C ASN A 146 10.57 4.58 -13.04
N LEU A 147 10.20 3.97 -11.92
CA LEU A 147 10.52 2.57 -11.65
C LEU A 147 9.67 1.70 -12.57
N ASP A 148 10.33 0.93 -13.44
CA ASP A 148 9.68 0.09 -14.45
C ASP A 148 8.81 -0.99 -13.80
N ALA A 149 7.53 -1.02 -14.19
CA ALA A 149 6.54 -1.98 -13.75
C ALA A 149 5.71 -2.50 -14.93
N ARG A 150 6.30 -2.52 -16.13
CA ARG A 150 5.67 -3.06 -17.35
C ARG A 150 5.26 -4.52 -17.16
N LEU A 151 4.15 -4.88 -17.75
CA LEU A 151 3.72 -6.26 -17.80
C LEU A 151 4.40 -7.02 -18.93
N SER A 152 4.53 -8.33 -18.74
CA SER A 152 4.93 -9.28 -19.79
C SER A 152 4.00 -9.17 -21.00
N ALA A 153 4.44 -9.66 -22.15
CA ALA A 153 3.68 -9.56 -23.41
C ALA A 153 2.26 -10.16 -23.32
N ASP A 154 2.09 -11.21 -22.55
CA ASP A 154 0.80 -11.83 -22.25
C ASP A 154 -0.01 -11.08 -21.17
N GLY A 155 0.61 -10.12 -20.48
CA GLY A 155 0.00 -9.34 -19.40
C GLY A 155 -0.26 -10.11 -18.12
N ALA A 156 0.31 -11.30 -17.96
CA ALA A 156 0.03 -12.18 -16.81
C ALA A 156 0.88 -11.86 -15.59
N ALA A 157 2.03 -11.22 -15.77
CA ALA A 157 2.97 -10.88 -14.71
C ALA A 157 3.74 -9.60 -15.04
N LEU A 158 4.55 -9.09 -14.10
CA LEU A 158 5.56 -8.09 -14.40
C LEU A 158 6.59 -8.67 -15.39
N ALA A 159 7.00 -7.89 -16.39
CA ALA A 159 8.03 -8.27 -17.36
C ALA A 159 9.37 -8.54 -16.66
N ASN A 160 9.67 -7.72 -15.65
CA ASN A 160 10.81 -7.89 -14.77
C ASN A 160 10.36 -7.74 -13.32
N PRO A 161 10.82 -8.58 -12.39
CA PRO A 161 10.50 -8.42 -10.98
C PRO A 161 11.15 -7.15 -10.44
N ILE A 162 10.41 -6.36 -9.65
CA ILE A 162 10.98 -5.23 -8.93
C ILE A 162 11.88 -5.78 -7.83
N VAL A 163 13.18 -5.46 -7.89
CA VAL A 163 14.17 -5.97 -6.95
C VAL A 163 14.98 -4.85 -6.33
N THR A 164 15.34 -5.00 -5.05
CA THR A 164 16.26 -4.08 -4.38
C THR A 164 17.67 -4.66 -4.42
N VAL A 165 18.58 -3.92 -5.03
CA VAL A 165 20.00 -4.24 -5.13
C VAL A 165 20.80 -3.53 -4.03
N GLY A 166 22.06 -3.90 -3.83
CA GLY A 166 22.94 -3.23 -2.88
C GLY A 166 23.22 -1.79 -3.29
N HIS A 167 23.57 -0.95 -2.32
CA HIS A 167 23.89 0.47 -2.56
C HIS A 167 24.94 0.66 -3.67
N GLY A 168 24.63 1.51 -4.65
CA GLY A 168 25.47 1.78 -5.83
C GLY A 168 25.50 0.62 -6.85
N LYS A 169 24.58 -0.35 -6.78
CA LYS A 169 24.54 -1.52 -7.67
C LYS A 169 23.37 -1.52 -8.66
N LYS A 170 22.56 -0.46 -8.70
CA LYS A 170 21.47 -0.34 -9.66
C LYS A 170 22.02 -0.20 -11.09
N THR A 171 21.54 -1.08 -11.98
CA THR A 171 21.87 -1.09 -13.42
C THR A 171 20.63 -0.99 -14.28
N ASP A 172 19.49 -1.44 -13.79
CA ASP A 172 18.26 -1.61 -14.56
C ASP A 172 17.11 -0.76 -14.03
N PRO A 173 16.11 -0.38 -14.87
CA PRO A 173 15.02 0.50 -14.48
C PRO A 173 14.01 -0.13 -13.50
N TRP A 174 13.96 -1.46 -13.37
CA TRP A 174 13.14 -2.18 -12.38
C TRP A 174 13.85 -2.43 -11.05
N GLN A 175 15.09 -1.97 -10.91
CA GLN A 175 15.87 -2.11 -9.68
C GLN A 175 15.73 -0.88 -8.80
N ILE A 176 15.83 -1.11 -7.48
CA ILE A 176 15.85 -0.08 -6.45
C ILE A 176 17.25 -0.13 -5.79
N ASP A 177 17.96 0.97 -5.80
CA ASP A 177 19.25 1.10 -5.10
C ASP A 177 19.00 1.25 -3.60
N ALA A 178 19.54 0.32 -2.80
CA ALA A 178 19.31 0.31 -1.35
C ALA A 178 20.09 1.41 -0.63
N ILE A 179 19.58 1.82 0.52
CA ILE A 179 20.30 2.71 1.44
C ILE A 179 21.38 1.91 2.18
N ALA A 180 22.61 2.42 2.18
CA ALA A 180 23.68 1.86 2.99
C ALA A 180 23.30 1.95 4.48
N GLY A 181 23.36 0.82 5.20
CA GLY A 181 22.95 0.72 6.60
C GLY A 181 21.46 0.54 6.86
N ALA A 182 20.59 0.71 5.84
CA ALA A 182 19.16 0.44 5.92
C ALA A 182 18.68 -0.57 4.85
N THR A 183 19.51 -1.51 4.49
CA THR A 183 19.28 -2.45 3.38
C THR A 183 18.05 -3.33 3.61
N VAL A 184 17.78 -3.76 4.84
CA VAL A 184 16.62 -4.61 5.15
C VAL A 184 15.31 -3.87 4.89
N THR A 185 15.19 -2.64 5.38
CA THR A 185 14.00 -1.80 5.17
C THR A 185 13.87 -1.38 3.70
N SER A 186 14.99 -1.08 3.01
CA SER A 186 14.98 -0.83 1.55
C SER A 186 14.45 -2.03 0.77
N ARG A 187 14.87 -3.24 1.14
CA ARG A 187 14.37 -4.50 0.54
C ARG A 187 12.90 -4.74 0.84
N ALA A 188 12.42 -4.34 2.03
CA ALA A 188 11.00 -4.44 2.37
C ALA A 188 10.15 -3.57 1.44
N VAL A 189 10.58 -2.34 1.14
CA VAL A 189 9.90 -1.47 0.16
C VAL A 189 9.85 -2.13 -1.21
N GLY A 190 10.98 -2.62 -1.73
CA GLY A 190 11.02 -3.30 -3.03
C GLY A 190 10.17 -4.57 -3.08
N ALA A 191 10.18 -5.37 -2.01
CA ALA A 191 9.35 -6.58 -1.90
C ALA A 191 7.85 -6.23 -1.85
N ALA A 192 7.47 -5.18 -1.12
CA ALA A 192 6.09 -4.70 -1.07
C ALA A 192 5.61 -4.27 -2.46
N LEU A 193 6.42 -3.47 -3.18
CA LEU A 193 6.11 -3.04 -4.54
C LEU A 193 6.02 -4.22 -5.51
N ASN A 194 6.99 -5.13 -5.48
CA ASN A 194 6.98 -6.31 -6.35
C ASN A 194 5.74 -7.18 -6.14
N GLN A 195 5.39 -7.47 -4.88
CA GLN A 195 4.21 -8.27 -4.54
C GLN A 195 2.90 -7.52 -4.86
N GLY A 196 2.82 -6.25 -4.48
CA GLY A 196 1.64 -5.41 -4.69
C GLY A 196 1.36 -5.19 -6.18
N ALA A 197 2.34 -4.72 -6.93
CA ALA A 197 2.23 -4.48 -8.37
C ALA A 197 2.05 -5.80 -9.14
N GLY A 198 2.83 -6.83 -8.82
CA GLY A 198 2.72 -8.14 -9.47
C GLY A 198 1.35 -8.79 -9.31
N LYS A 199 0.65 -8.53 -8.21
CA LYS A 199 -0.73 -9.01 -8.00
C LYS A 199 -1.78 -8.11 -8.63
N LEU A 200 -1.61 -6.79 -8.52
CA LEU A 200 -2.61 -5.81 -8.96
C LEU A 200 -2.58 -5.59 -10.47
N LEU A 201 -1.41 -5.32 -11.06
CA LEU A 201 -1.31 -4.80 -12.43
C LEU A 201 -1.83 -5.75 -13.50
N PRO A 202 -1.63 -7.08 -13.43
CA PRO A 202 -2.24 -8.01 -14.39
C PRO A 202 -3.77 -7.97 -14.38
N GLN A 203 -4.37 -7.80 -13.20
CA GLN A 203 -5.82 -7.68 -13.07
C GLN A 203 -6.29 -6.29 -13.51
N LEU A 204 -5.60 -5.24 -13.09
CA LEU A 204 -5.90 -3.85 -13.42
C LEU A 204 -5.94 -3.63 -14.94
N ARG A 205 -5.01 -4.22 -15.69
CA ARG A 205 -4.94 -4.12 -17.14
C ARG A 205 -6.27 -4.46 -17.82
N ARG A 206 -6.99 -5.47 -17.33
CA ARG A 206 -8.30 -5.89 -17.87
C ARG A 206 -9.40 -4.85 -17.63
N HIS A 207 -9.22 -4.01 -16.61
CA HIS A 207 -10.23 -3.05 -16.17
C HIS A 207 -9.87 -1.58 -16.49
N LEU A 208 -8.72 -1.32 -17.14
CA LEU A 208 -8.30 0.04 -17.47
C LEU A 208 -9.34 0.77 -18.31
N GLU A 209 -9.95 0.12 -19.31
CA GLU A 209 -10.99 0.71 -20.13
C GLU A 209 -12.26 1.03 -19.32
N THR A 210 -12.58 0.19 -18.33
CA THR A 210 -13.70 0.43 -17.42
C THR A 210 -13.42 1.65 -16.55
N LEU A 211 -12.22 1.77 -16.00
CA LEU A 211 -11.80 2.95 -15.22
C LEU A 211 -11.79 4.23 -16.05
N ARG A 212 -11.36 4.16 -17.32
CA ARG A 212 -11.38 5.31 -18.24
C ARG A 212 -12.80 5.76 -18.61
N ARG A 213 -13.77 4.84 -18.65
CA ARG A 213 -15.18 5.15 -18.92
C ARG A 213 -15.94 5.66 -17.71
N ASN A 214 -15.59 5.19 -16.54
CA ASN A 214 -16.22 5.57 -15.25
C ASN A 214 -15.66 6.92 -14.78
N LYS A 215 -15.82 7.96 -15.59
CA LYS A 215 -15.47 9.34 -15.19
C LYS A 215 -16.26 9.73 -13.95
N PRO A 216 -15.62 10.33 -12.91
CA PRO A 216 -16.31 10.80 -11.71
C PRO A 216 -17.25 11.98 -11.99
#